data_f4b48bb4f352191525813b4bf884c056
#
_entry.id   f4b48bb4f352191525813b4bf884c056
#
_cell.length_a   1.000
_cell.length_b   1.000
_cell.length_c   1.000
_cell.angle_alpha   90.00
_cell.angle_beta   90.00
_cell.angle_gamma   90.00
#
_symmetry.space_group_name_H-M   'P 1'
#
loop_
_entity.id
_entity.type
_entity.pdbx_description
1 polymer ?
#
loop_
_entity_poly.entity_id
_entity_poly.type
_entity_poly.pdbx_seq_one_letter_code
_entity_poly.pdbx_strand_id
1 'polypeptide(L)'
;LAAGTLSNPALASPCERESGYFCIRTVDEGEHPQLGQVRSLILDHLLHGTNVENDGTYLNAPYVQLMQDLMCRHQHDKASLRAFFIGGGAYTQPRALWLAGMPVDITVAELDPVVTLTAREELFLDDSDMRVIHGDARAILTSLPEGERFDVIVGDAFHDVSVPYHLVTREFAELLQRRLHDDGIYVLNLVDVYPDGRLVRALMRTLGSVFRHVDVWLHQLPQRSARVTYVISASNQVSERPGQADRLHAVTRPARSWIRVTEALAAAQAQSPDVPILTDDNAPVEQLISTLFTSGIGQ
;
A
#
# COMPACT_ATOMS: atom_id res chain seq x y z
N LEU A 1 -16.20 7.65 53.05
CA LEU A 1 -17.07 7.60 51.85
C LEU A 1 -16.16 7.61 50.62
N ALA A 2 -15.88 6.42 50.07
CA ALA A 2 -15.16 6.27 48.82
C ALA A 2 -16.16 6.49 47.67
N ALA A 3 -15.95 7.56 46.89
CA ALA A 3 -16.67 7.76 45.64
C ALA A 3 -16.16 6.75 44.60
N GLY A 4 -16.86 5.65 44.42
CA GLY A 4 -16.65 4.76 43.30
C GLY A 4 -17.06 5.44 42.00
N THR A 5 -16.12 5.72 41.14
CA THR A 5 -16.39 6.13 39.76
C THR A 5 -17.06 4.97 39.03
N LEU A 6 -18.38 5.09 38.84
CA LEU A 6 -19.11 4.19 37.93
C LEU A 6 -18.62 4.50 36.51
N SER A 7 -17.68 3.73 36.01
CA SER A 7 -17.35 3.70 34.58
C SER A 7 -18.57 3.17 33.84
N ASN A 8 -19.28 4.07 33.15
CA ASN A 8 -20.37 3.68 32.26
C ASN A 8 -19.76 3.01 31.02
N PRO A 9 -19.96 1.70 30.79
CA PRO A 9 -19.37 1.01 29.64
C PRO A 9 -19.85 1.55 28.29
N ALA A 10 -20.94 2.34 28.27
CA ALA A 10 -21.41 3.03 27.07
C ALA A 10 -20.58 4.28 26.70
N LEU A 11 -19.65 4.72 27.57
CA LEU A 11 -18.75 5.84 27.35
C LEU A 11 -17.29 5.40 27.14
N ALA A 12 -17.01 4.10 27.16
CA ALA A 12 -15.68 3.59 26.82
C ALA A 12 -15.46 3.73 25.31
N SER A 13 -14.37 4.38 24.91
CA SER A 13 -13.97 4.41 23.51
C SER A 13 -13.81 2.96 23.00
N PRO A 14 -14.34 2.62 21.82
CA PRO A 14 -14.10 1.30 21.23
C PRO A 14 -12.64 1.12 20.79
N CYS A 15 -11.84 2.19 20.85
CA CYS A 15 -10.45 2.24 20.45
C CYS A 15 -9.53 1.87 21.61
N GLU A 16 -8.51 1.06 21.38
CA GLU A 16 -7.44 0.83 22.35
C GLU A 16 -6.58 2.08 22.49
N ARG A 17 -6.35 2.76 21.35
CA ARG A 17 -5.70 4.06 21.26
C ARG A 17 -6.49 4.94 20.30
N GLU A 18 -6.58 6.21 20.62
CA GLU A 18 -7.22 7.21 19.79
C GLU A 18 -6.21 8.32 19.47
N SER A 19 -6.05 8.63 18.19
CA SER A 19 -5.18 9.70 17.71
C SER A 19 -6.00 10.81 17.06
N GLY A 20 -5.33 11.81 16.51
CA GLY A 20 -5.98 12.83 15.67
C GLY A 20 -6.43 12.31 14.30
N TYR A 21 -6.04 11.08 13.95
CA TYR A 21 -6.28 10.49 12.62
C TYR A 21 -7.13 9.23 12.68
N PHE A 22 -6.90 8.34 13.67
CA PHE A 22 -7.48 6.99 13.67
C PHE A 22 -7.93 6.55 15.06
N CYS A 23 -8.95 5.68 15.05
CA CYS A 23 -9.28 4.76 16.13
C CYS A 23 -8.43 3.49 15.92
N ILE A 24 -7.44 3.27 16.76
CA ILE A 24 -6.43 2.22 16.60
C ILE A 24 -6.75 1.06 17.53
N ARG A 25 -6.75 -0.15 16.98
CA ARG A 25 -6.90 -1.41 17.72
C ARG A 25 -5.93 -2.44 17.17
N THR A 26 -5.47 -3.32 18.05
CA THR A 26 -4.76 -4.53 17.67
C THR A 26 -5.64 -5.75 17.95
N VAL A 27 -5.52 -6.77 17.12
CA VAL A 27 -6.24 -8.04 17.29
C VAL A 27 -5.22 -9.15 17.43
N ASP A 28 -5.31 -9.88 18.52
CA ASP A 28 -4.57 -11.13 18.72
C ASP A 28 -5.32 -12.24 17.97
N GLU A 29 -4.76 -12.69 16.84
CA GLU A 29 -5.32 -13.76 16.01
C GLU A 29 -4.94 -15.16 16.54
N GLY A 30 -4.23 -15.20 17.66
CA GLY A 30 -3.76 -16.43 18.29
C GLY A 30 -2.35 -16.84 17.88
N GLU A 31 -1.95 -18.02 18.34
CA GLU A 31 -0.61 -18.58 18.14
C GLU A 31 -0.62 -19.61 16.98
N HIS A 32 0.26 -19.40 16.02
CA HIS A 32 0.51 -20.34 14.94
C HIS A 32 1.76 -21.18 15.23
N PRO A 33 1.72 -22.54 15.09
CA PRO A 33 2.81 -23.43 15.53
C PRO A 33 4.20 -23.11 14.96
N GLN A 34 4.27 -22.49 13.77
CA GLN A 34 5.53 -22.13 13.09
C GLN A 34 5.81 -20.64 13.06
N LEU A 35 4.77 -19.79 13.14
CA LEU A 35 4.88 -18.35 12.96
C LEU A 35 4.85 -17.58 14.28
N GLY A 36 4.61 -18.26 15.41
CA GLY A 36 4.44 -17.62 16.72
C GLY A 36 3.14 -16.87 16.84
N GLN A 37 3.11 -15.81 17.61
CA GLN A 37 1.93 -14.96 17.74
C GLN A 37 1.63 -14.26 16.42
N VAL A 38 0.32 -14.17 16.11
CA VAL A 38 -0.21 -13.48 14.93
C VAL A 38 -1.02 -12.29 15.39
N ARG A 39 -0.65 -11.09 14.95
CA ARG A 39 -1.32 -9.84 15.34
C ARG A 39 -1.69 -9.00 14.15
N SER A 40 -2.89 -8.44 14.18
CA SER A 40 -3.47 -7.60 13.14
C SER A 40 -3.68 -6.17 13.63
N LEU A 41 -3.44 -5.19 12.76
CA LEU A 41 -3.72 -3.78 12.99
C LEU A 41 -5.05 -3.41 12.35
N ILE A 42 -5.94 -2.83 13.14
CA ILE A 42 -7.21 -2.24 12.69
C ILE A 42 -7.13 -0.73 12.90
N LEU A 43 -7.31 0.03 11.82
CA LEU A 43 -7.50 1.47 11.89
C LEU A 43 -8.95 1.76 11.50
N ASP A 44 -9.67 2.43 12.41
CA ASP A 44 -11.12 2.61 12.37
C ASP A 44 -11.86 1.26 12.28
N HIS A 45 -12.23 0.81 11.11
CA HIS A 45 -12.93 -0.46 10.89
C HIS A 45 -12.26 -1.37 9.86
N LEU A 46 -11.08 -0.98 9.36
CA LEU A 46 -10.35 -1.72 8.32
C LEU A 46 -9.07 -2.36 8.83
N LEU A 47 -8.80 -3.55 8.31
CA LEU A 47 -7.53 -4.25 8.50
C LEU A 47 -6.43 -3.58 7.68
N HIS A 48 -5.39 -3.10 8.35
CA HIS A 48 -4.24 -2.41 7.74
C HIS A 48 -2.96 -3.26 7.71
N GLY A 49 -3.01 -4.48 8.21
CA GLY A 49 -1.90 -5.43 8.10
C GLY A 49 -1.93 -6.47 9.21
N THR A 50 -1.27 -7.59 8.94
CA THR A 50 -1.11 -8.70 9.87
C THR A 50 0.36 -9.07 9.93
N ASN A 51 0.93 -9.10 11.12
CA ASN A 51 2.30 -9.49 11.38
C ASN A 51 2.35 -10.79 12.20
N VAL A 52 3.43 -11.53 12.02
CA VAL A 52 3.74 -12.74 12.79
C VAL A 52 5.07 -12.55 13.50
N GLU A 53 5.20 -13.18 14.68
CA GLU A 53 6.34 -12.99 15.58
C GLU A 53 7.63 -13.57 15.02
N ASN A 54 7.59 -14.83 14.58
CA ASN A 54 8.80 -15.63 14.29
C ASN A 54 9.25 -15.54 12.82
N ASP A 55 8.47 -14.91 11.92
CA ASP A 55 8.86 -14.75 10.52
C ASP A 55 8.48 -13.36 10.01
N GLY A 56 9.37 -12.40 10.20
CA GLY A 56 9.14 -11.03 9.74
C GLY A 56 9.09 -10.87 8.22
N THR A 57 9.45 -11.90 7.44
CA THR A 57 9.31 -11.91 5.97
C THR A 57 7.92 -12.39 5.52
N TYR A 58 7.09 -12.86 6.44
CA TYR A 58 5.76 -13.36 6.13
C TYR A 58 4.82 -12.23 5.71
N LEU A 59 4.28 -12.34 4.50
CA LEU A 59 3.31 -11.42 3.92
C LEU A 59 1.97 -12.14 3.75
N ASN A 60 0.98 -11.79 4.58
CA ASN A 60 -0.34 -12.44 4.55
C ASN A 60 -1.18 -12.01 3.33
N ALA A 61 -1.24 -10.71 3.06
CA ALA A 61 -2.12 -10.16 2.03
C ALA A 61 -1.57 -10.39 0.62
N PRO A 62 -2.37 -10.90 -0.33
CA PRO A 62 -1.93 -11.16 -1.70
C PRO A 62 -1.38 -9.93 -2.43
N TYR A 63 -1.99 -8.76 -2.23
CA TYR A 63 -1.55 -7.53 -2.90
C TYR A 63 -0.17 -7.09 -2.40
N VAL A 64 0.13 -7.25 -1.10
CA VAL A 64 1.44 -6.92 -0.53
C VAL A 64 2.51 -7.84 -1.09
N GLN A 65 2.21 -9.16 -1.24
CA GLN A 65 3.11 -10.12 -1.89
C GLN A 65 3.41 -9.71 -3.34
N LEU A 66 2.37 -9.29 -4.09
CA LEU A 66 2.54 -8.84 -5.47
C LEU A 66 3.39 -7.56 -5.55
N MET A 67 3.14 -6.58 -4.67
CA MET A 67 3.95 -5.37 -4.60
C MET A 67 5.42 -5.71 -4.35
N GLN A 68 5.70 -6.60 -3.40
CA GLN A 68 7.04 -7.09 -3.10
C GLN A 68 7.68 -7.80 -4.31
N ASP A 69 6.94 -8.69 -4.99
CA ASP A 69 7.40 -9.37 -6.19
C ASP A 69 7.77 -8.39 -7.30
N LEU A 70 6.93 -7.37 -7.56
CA LEU A 70 7.19 -6.36 -8.58
C LEU A 70 8.45 -5.55 -8.27
N MET A 71 8.63 -5.12 -7.03
CA MET A 71 9.81 -4.38 -6.59
C MET A 71 11.09 -5.21 -6.77
N CYS A 72 11.11 -6.43 -6.23
CA CYS A 72 12.28 -7.29 -6.30
C CYS A 72 12.65 -7.67 -7.74
N ARG A 73 11.66 -7.90 -8.61
CA ARG A 73 11.91 -8.22 -10.04
C ARG A 73 12.44 -7.03 -10.80
N HIS A 74 11.91 -5.85 -10.54
CA HIS A 74 12.34 -4.64 -11.20
C HIS A 74 13.79 -4.26 -10.81
N GLN A 75 14.19 -4.59 -9.58
CA GLN A 75 15.49 -4.23 -9.00
C GLN A 75 16.45 -5.43 -8.84
N HIS A 76 16.24 -6.52 -9.59
CA HIS A 76 16.95 -7.80 -9.42
C HIS A 76 18.48 -7.72 -9.58
N ASP A 77 18.98 -6.74 -10.32
CA ASP A 77 20.42 -6.53 -10.56
C ASP A 77 21.07 -5.62 -9.53
N LYS A 78 20.30 -5.03 -8.59
CA LYS A 78 20.83 -4.10 -7.59
C LYS A 78 21.47 -4.85 -6.42
N ALA A 79 22.65 -4.42 -6.03
CA ALA A 79 23.34 -4.93 -4.85
C ALA A 79 22.74 -4.39 -3.53
N SER A 80 22.09 -3.23 -3.59
CA SER A 80 21.37 -2.60 -2.48
C SER A 80 20.22 -1.77 -3.02
N LEU A 81 19.19 -1.54 -2.21
CA LEU A 81 18.03 -0.73 -2.57
C LEU A 81 17.86 0.46 -1.63
N ARG A 82 17.34 1.55 -2.18
CA ARG A 82 16.77 2.65 -1.42
C ARG A 82 15.26 2.68 -1.65
N ALA A 83 14.50 2.40 -0.59
CA ALA A 83 13.04 2.28 -0.64
C ALA A 83 12.37 3.38 0.19
N PHE A 84 11.32 3.99 -0.38
CA PHE A 84 10.48 4.95 0.33
C PHE A 84 9.05 4.40 0.39
N PHE A 85 8.49 4.32 1.60
CA PHE A 85 7.13 3.87 1.85
C PHE A 85 6.22 5.06 2.20
N ILE A 86 5.13 5.20 1.46
CA ILE A 86 4.06 6.15 1.72
C ILE A 86 3.01 5.40 2.56
N GLY A 87 3.01 5.64 3.87
CA GLY A 87 2.26 4.89 4.87
C GLY A 87 3.09 3.76 5.50
N GLY A 88 3.02 3.64 6.81
CA GLY A 88 3.63 2.55 7.59
C GLY A 88 2.59 1.46 7.90
N GLY A 89 1.43 1.86 8.39
CA GLY A 89 0.40 0.95 8.87
C GLY A 89 0.96 -0.04 9.89
N ALA A 90 0.78 -1.34 9.66
CA ALA A 90 1.39 -2.39 10.49
C ALA A 90 2.90 -2.60 10.22
N TYR A 91 3.50 -1.84 9.32
CA TYR A 91 4.89 -2.00 8.87
C TYR A 91 5.21 -3.40 8.29
N THR A 92 4.21 -4.12 7.84
CA THR A 92 4.37 -5.49 7.33
C THR A 92 5.35 -5.55 6.16
N GLN A 93 5.21 -4.67 5.19
CA GLN A 93 6.06 -4.67 4.00
C GLN A 93 7.45 -4.08 4.23
N PRO A 94 7.64 -2.92 4.90
CA PRO A 94 8.98 -2.43 5.27
C PRO A 94 9.76 -3.46 6.08
N ARG A 95 9.12 -4.10 7.08
CA ARG A 95 9.71 -5.15 7.91
C ARG A 95 10.15 -6.36 7.08
N ALA A 96 9.28 -6.83 6.18
CA ALA A 96 9.59 -7.97 5.33
C ALA A 96 10.74 -7.68 4.36
N LEU A 97 10.80 -6.48 3.79
CA LEU A 97 11.88 -6.07 2.91
C LEU A 97 13.22 -5.98 3.66
N TRP A 98 13.21 -5.42 4.87
CA TRP A 98 14.38 -5.35 5.74
C TRP A 98 14.94 -6.74 6.07
N LEU A 99 14.06 -7.67 6.45
CA LEU A 99 14.43 -9.03 6.87
C LEU A 99 14.69 -9.99 5.70
N ALA A 100 14.46 -9.57 4.45
CA ALA A 100 14.71 -10.39 3.25
C ALA A 100 16.22 -10.65 2.99
N GLY A 101 17.12 -10.01 3.75
CA GLY A 101 18.55 -10.27 3.74
C GLY A 101 19.34 -9.59 2.60
N MET A 102 18.70 -8.70 1.83
CA MET A 102 19.43 -7.81 0.93
C MET A 102 19.67 -6.44 1.61
N PRO A 103 20.81 -5.78 1.35
CA PRO A 103 21.03 -4.44 1.86
C PRO A 103 19.95 -3.47 1.35
N VAL A 104 19.21 -2.84 2.25
CA VAL A 104 18.16 -1.88 1.92
C VAL A 104 18.19 -0.68 2.88
N ASP A 105 18.09 0.52 2.32
CA ASP A 105 17.90 1.77 3.06
C ASP A 105 16.41 2.14 2.97
N ILE A 106 15.70 2.02 4.10
CA ILE A 106 14.25 2.19 4.18
C ILE A 106 13.92 3.53 4.81
N THR A 107 13.15 4.33 4.09
CA THR A 107 12.47 5.52 4.63
C THR A 107 10.97 5.28 4.62
N VAL A 108 10.28 5.53 5.73
CA VAL A 108 8.84 5.42 5.87
C VAL A 108 8.26 6.79 6.24
N ALA A 109 7.33 7.28 5.44
CA ALA A 109 6.51 8.45 5.75
C ALA A 109 5.18 7.96 6.35
N GLU A 110 5.05 8.05 7.68
CA GLU A 110 3.82 7.70 8.40
C GLU A 110 3.15 8.95 8.94
N LEU A 111 1.86 9.10 8.62
CA LEU A 111 1.11 10.29 9.01
C LEU A 111 0.91 10.36 10.54
N ASP A 112 0.63 9.21 11.15
CA ASP A 112 0.26 9.12 12.56
C ASP A 112 1.35 8.48 13.41
N PRO A 113 2.05 9.25 14.27
CA PRO A 113 3.06 8.69 15.16
C PRO A 113 2.52 7.63 16.14
N VAL A 114 1.20 7.63 16.45
CA VAL A 114 0.59 6.62 17.33
C VAL A 114 0.50 5.27 16.61
N VAL A 115 0.33 5.24 15.28
CA VAL A 115 0.40 4.01 14.48
C VAL A 115 1.79 3.38 14.57
N THR A 116 2.85 4.18 14.40
CA THR A 116 4.24 3.69 14.57
C THR A 116 4.50 3.15 15.98
N LEU A 117 4.06 3.89 17.01
CA LEU A 117 4.18 3.44 18.39
C LEU A 117 3.48 2.10 18.63
N THR A 118 2.25 1.96 18.13
CA THR A 118 1.48 0.70 18.20
C THR A 118 2.19 -0.44 17.48
N ALA A 119 2.78 -0.18 16.31
CA ALA A 119 3.51 -1.21 15.59
C ALA A 119 4.74 -1.71 16.35
N ARG A 120 5.48 -0.82 17.03
CA ARG A 120 6.62 -1.20 17.89
C ARG A 120 6.20 -2.01 19.10
N GLU A 121 5.12 -1.60 19.76
CA GLU A 121 4.69 -2.23 21.02
C GLU A 121 3.92 -3.53 20.80
N GLU A 122 3.14 -3.63 19.71
CA GLU A 122 2.15 -4.68 19.54
C GLU A 122 2.33 -5.55 18.30
N LEU A 123 3.09 -5.09 17.28
CA LEU A 123 3.14 -5.74 15.97
C LEU A 123 4.56 -6.20 15.57
N PHE A 124 5.42 -6.42 16.56
CA PHE A 124 6.78 -6.95 16.37
C PHE A 124 7.68 -6.09 15.45
N LEU A 125 7.46 -4.77 15.43
CA LEU A 125 8.29 -3.86 14.65
C LEU A 125 9.59 -3.55 15.42
N ASP A 126 10.72 -3.85 14.78
CA ASP A 126 12.02 -3.22 15.08
C ASP A 126 12.36 -2.32 13.88
N ASP A 127 12.30 -1.02 14.07
CA ASP A 127 12.60 -0.01 13.06
C ASP A 127 13.89 0.76 13.33
N SER A 128 14.77 0.21 14.18
CA SER A 128 16.02 0.85 14.60
C SER A 128 16.92 1.25 13.41
N ASP A 129 16.86 0.50 12.32
CA ASP A 129 17.60 0.74 11.08
C ASP A 129 16.73 1.36 9.95
N MET A 130 15.51 1.80 10.27
CA MET A 130 14.61 2.47 9.33
C MET A 130 14.52 3.98 9.65
N ARG A 131 14.53 4.81 8.63
CA ARG A 131 14.25 6.24 8.78
C ARG A 131 12.75 6.47 8.77
N VAL A 132 12.12 6.59 9.94
CA VAL A 132 10.69 6.94 10.05
C VAL A 132 10.55 8.46 10.17
N ILE A 133 9.73 9.05 9.29
CA ILE A 133 9.40 10.48 9.28
C ILE A 133 7.89 10.61 9.42
N HIS A 134 7.45 11.28 10.49
CA HIS A 134 6.02 11.49 10.73
C HIS A 134 5.52 12.74 10.00
N GLY A 135 4.45 12.56 9.21
CA GLY A 135 3.79 13.63 8.48
C GLY A 135 3.24 13.19 7.13
N ASP A 136 2.69 14.14 6.40
CA ASP A 136 2.17 13.91 5.05
C ASP A 136 3.29 13.52 4.07
N ALA A 137 3.12 12.40 3.38
CA ALA A 137 4.15 11.82 2.52
C ALA A 137 4.53 12.72 1.33
N ARG A 138 3.57 13.47 0.76
CA ARG A 138 3.83 14.40 -0.34
C ARG A 138 4.66 15.60 0.16
N ALA A 139 4.33 16.12 1.34
CA ALA A 139 5.09 17.19 1.97
C ALA A 139 6.52 16.74 2.30
N ILE A 140 6.66 15.53 2.86
CA ILE A 140 7.96 14.92 3.15
C ILE A 140 8.78 14.78 1.86
N LEU A 141 8.26 14.12 0.82
CA LEU A 141 8.95 13.96 -0.47
C LEU A 141 9.34 15.30 -1.08
N THR A 142 8.51 16.33 -0.92
CA THR A 142 8.81 17.67 -1.43
C THR A 142 9.99 18.30 -0.68
N SER A 143 10.10 18.07 0.63
CA SER A 143 11.10 18.69 1.51
C SER A 143 12.46 17.97 1.51
N LEU A 144 12.56 16.76 0.96
CA LEU A 144 13.83 16.04 0.87
C LEU A 144 14.86 16.80 0.04
N PRO A 145 16.16 16.64 0.32
CA PRO A 145 17.24 17.23 -0.50
C PRO A 145 17.06 16.93 -1.98
N GLU A 146 17.42 17.87 -2.86
CA GLU A 146 17.16 17.77 -4.31
C GLU A 146 17.75 16.52 -4.96
N GLY A 147 18.90 16.04 -4.48
CA GLY A 147 19.58 14.83 -4.99
C GLY A 147 19.08 13.52 -4.34
N GLU A 148 18.18 13.56 -3.37
CA GLU A 148 17.70 12.35 -2.69
C GLU A 148 16.68 11.62 -3.57
N ARG A 149 17.07 10.42 -4.02
CA ARG A 149 16.27 9.56 -4.91
C ARG A 149 16.20 8.15 -4.39
N PHE A 150 15.19 7.42 -4.84
CA PHE A 150 14.87 6.06 -4.43
C PHE A 150 14.84 5.12 -5.65
N ASP A 151 15.16 3.85 -5.41
CA ASP A 151 14.98 2.78 -6.40
C ASP A 151 13.53 2.34 -6.44
N VAL A 152 12.87 2.39 -5.28
CA VAL A 152 11.48 1.97 -5.12
C VAL A 152 10.73 2.99 -4.28
N ILE A 153 9.54 3.39 -4.74
CA ILE A 153 8.56 4.09 -3.92
C ILE A 153 7.30 3.23 -3.85
N VAL A 154 6.79 3.02 -2.64
CA VAL A 154 5.60 2.21 -2.36
C VAL A 154 4.48 3.11 -1.87
N GLY A 155 3.31 3.04 -2.50
CA GLY A 155 2.10 3.76 -2.09
C GLY A 155 1.11 2.80 -1.41
N ASP A 156 1.04 2.86 -0.09
CA ASP A 156 0.10 2.09 0.73
C ASP A 156 -0.50 2.98 1.82
N ALA A 157 -1.06 4.12 1.39
CA ALA A 157 -1.70 5.09 2.27
C ALA A 157 -3.20 5.19 1.96
N PHE A 158 -4.02 4.84 2.94
CA PHE A 158 -5.47 4.87 2.86
C PHE A 158 -6.07 5.70 3.99
N HIS A 159 -7.13 6.41 3.67
CA HIS A 159 -8.09 6.91 4.65
C HIS A 159 -9.41 6.19 4.36
N ASP A 160 -9.80 5.26 5.22
CA ASP A 160 -10.86 4.29 4.93
C ASP A 160 -10.53 3.46 3.67
N VAL A 161 -11.44 3.32 2.73
CA VAL A 161 -11.23 2.59 1.46
C VAL A 161 -10.63 3.45 0.35
N SER A 162 -10.40 4.74 0.61
CA SER A 162 -9.99 5.73 -0.39
C SER A 162 -8.52 6.13 -0.20
N VAL A 163 -7.82 6.29 -1.31
CA VAL A 163 -6.50 6.94 -1.30
C VAL A 163 -6.70 8.46 -1.19
N PRO A 164 -5.95 9.18 -0.35
CA PRO A 164 -6.01 10.63 -0.27
C PRO A 164 -5.82 11.28 -1.65
N TYR A 165 -6.74 12.17 -2.05
CA TYR A 165 -6.78 12.72 -3.39
C TYR A 165 -5.47 13.35 -3.86
N HIS A 166 -4.73 14.02 -2.97
CA HIS A 166 -3.47 14.68 -3.28
C HIS A 166 -2.29 13.72 -3.53
N LEU A 167 -2.47 12.42 -3.27
CA LEU A 167 -1.49 11.36 -3.54
C LEU A 167 -1.77 10.59 -4.85
N VAL A 168 -2.78 11.00 -5.62
CA VAL A 168 -3.14 10.34 -6.88
C VAL A 168 -3.16 11.28 -8.08
N THR A 169 -2.69 12.53 -7.91
CA THR A 169 -2.68 13.55 -8.96
C THR A 169 -1.47 13.42 -9.89
N ARG A 170 -1.57 14.01 -11.07
CA ARG A 170 -0.44 14.09 -12.02
C ARG A 170 0.75 14.82 -11.41
N GLU A 171 0.52 15.90 -10.69
CA GLU A 171 1.55 16.70 -10.03
C GLU A 171 2.29 15.88 -8.98
N PHE A 172 1.57 14.99 -8.27
CA PHE A 172 2.20 14.04 -7.37
C PHE A 172 2.99 12.95 -8.12
N ALA A 173 2.45 12.42 -9.22
CA ALA A 173 3.16 11.46 -10.08
C ALA A 173 4.46 12.06 -10.65
N GLU A 174 4.46 13.34 -11.05
CA GLU A 174 5.65 14.07 -11.45
C GLU A 174 6.67 14.22 -10.31
N LEU A 175 6.21 14.46 -9.07
CA LEU A 175 7.07 14.46 -7.89
C LEU A 175 7.71 13.09 -7.68
N LEU A 176 6.91 12.00 -7.73
CA LEU A 176 7.42 10.64 -7.62
C LEU A 176 8.47 10.33 -8.69
N GLN A 177 8.22 10.72 -9.94
CA GLN A 177 9.19 10.52 -11.03
C GLN A 177 10.52 11.25 -10.77
N ARG A 178 10.49 12.48 -10.23
CA ARG A 178 11.70 13.21 -9.86
C ARG A 178 12.44 12.57 -8.68
N ARG A 179 11.74 11.89 -7.79
CA ARG A 179 12.28 11.21 -6.61
C ARG A 179 12.71 9.76 -6.86
N LEU A 180 12.38 9.20 -8.01
CA LEU A 180 12.89 7.91 -8.45
C LEU A 180 14.20 8.08 -9.22
N HIS A 181 15.08 7.07 -9.12
CA HIS A 181 16.13 6.87 -10.10
C HIS A 181 15.53 6.58 -11.47
N ASP A 182 16.31 6.74 -12.55
CA ASP A 182 15.83 6.54 -13.93
C ASP A 182 15.33 5.12 -14.18
N ASP A 183 15.87 4.15 -13.44
CA ASP A 183 15.49 2.74 -13.41
C ASP A 183 14.58 2.41 -12.21
N GLY A 184 14.04 3.39 -11.52
CA GLY A 184 13.20 3.20 -10.36
C GLY A 184 11.76 2.82 -10.69
N ILE A 185 11.05 2.27 -9.71
CA ILE A 185 9.65 1.86 -9.82
C ILE A 185 8.79 2.46 -8.71
N TYR A 186 7.60 2.92 -9.09
CA TYR A 186 6.50 3.21 -8.16
C TYR A 186 5.50 2.07 -8.17
N VAL A 187 5.15 1.55 -7.00
CA VAL A 187 4.14 0.49 -6.83
C VAL A 187 3.11 0.95 -5.82
N LEU A 188 1.83 0.82 -6.14
CA LEU A 188 0.77 1.16 -5.21
C LEU A 188 -0.38 0.15 -5.28
N ASN A 189 -1.13 0.05 -4.19
CA ASN A 189 -2.40 -0.67 -4.18
C ASN A 189 -3.58 0.32 -4.26
N LEU A 190 -4.71 -0.18 -4.74
CA LEU A 190 -5.94 0.57 -4.93
C LEU A 190 -7.14 -0.35 -4.82
N VAL A 191 -8.15 0.05 -4.05
CA VAL A 191 -9.43 -0.67 -3.98
C VAL A 191 -10.42 -0.05 -4.96
N ASP A 192 -10.97 -0.88 -5.86
CA ASP A 192 -12.01 -0.46 -6.79
C ASP A 192 -12.84 -1.67 -7.25
N VAL A 193 -13.82 -1.46 -8.11
CA VAL A 193 -14.68 -2.51 -8.68
C VAL A 193 -14.03 -3.08 -9.94
N TYR A 194 -14.02 -4.40 -10.09
CA TYR A 194 -13.68 -5.06 -11.36
C TYR A 194 -14.94 -5.54 -12.06
N PRO A 195 -15.10 -5.38 -13.40
CA PRO A 195 -14.14 -4.78 -14.34
C PRO A 195 -14.30 -3.25 -14.50
N ASP A 196 -15.33 -2.63 -13.93
CA ASP A 196 -15.78 -1.29 -14.28
C ASP A 196 -15.20 -0.17 -13.40
N GLY A 197 -14.10 -0.45 -12.70
CA GLY A 197 -13.43 0.49 -11.80
C GLY A 197 -13.07 1.81 -12.49
N ARG A 198 -13.62 2.91 -11.99
CA ARG A 198 -13.41 4.24 -12.57
C ARG A 198 -12.15 4.88 -12.01
N LEU A 199 -11.86 4.68 -10.72
CA LEU A 199 -10.67 5.25 -10.09
C LEU A 199 -9.40 4.58 -10.61
N VAL A 200 -9.38 3.23 -10.75
CA VAL A 200 -8.21 2.53 -11.30
C VAL A 200 -7.91 2.97 -12.73
N ARG A 201 -8.94 3.19 -13.57
CA ARG A 201 -8.77 3.71 -14.94
C ARG A 201 -8.28 5.16 -14.96
N ALA A 202 -8.80 6.01 -14.08
CA ALA A 202 -8.35 7.40 -13.94
C ALA A 202 -6.89 7.46 -13.51
N LEU A 203 -6.51 6.63 -12.54
CA LEU A 203 -5.13 6.57 -12.04
C LEU A 203 -4.17 5.98 -13.09
N MET A 204 -4.58 4.94 -13.82
CA MET A 204 -3.81 4.39 -14.93
C MET A 204 -3.52 5.46 -16.00
N ARG A 205 -4.50 6.30 -16.36
CA ARG A 205 -4.32 7.43 -17.27
C ARG A 205 -3.40 8.51 -16.67
N THR A 206 -3.59 8.81 -15.39
CA THR A 206 -2.81 9.84 -14.70
C THR A 206 -1.34 9.45 -14.65
N LEU A 207 -1.04 8.24 -14.19
CA LEU A 207 0.33 7.72 -14.17
C LEU A 207 0.92 7.58 -15.59
N GLY A 208 0.12 7.12 -16.57
CA GLY A 208 0.54 7.01 -17.97
C GLY A 208 0.80 8.35 -18.67
N SER A 209 0.37 9.48 -18.09
CA SER A 209 0.75 10.81 -18.57
C SER A 209 2.16 11.25 -18.14
N VAL A 210 2.75 10.53 -17.16
CA VAL A 210 4.05 10.83 -16.55
C VAL A 210 5.06 9.70 -16.79
N PHE A 211 4.67 8.45 -16.57
CA PHE A 211 5.53 7.27 -16.72
C PHE A 211 5.31 6.58 -18.07
N ARG A 212 6.37 5.99 -18.62
CA ARG A 212 6.31 5.29 -19.92
C ARG A 212 5.60 3.95 -19.82
N HIS A 213 5.70 3.27 -18.69
CA HIS A 213 5.15 1.94 -18.45
C HIS A 213 4.28 1.99 -17.21
N VAL A 214 3.00 1.63 -17.38
CA VAL A 214 2.03 1.50 -16.30
C VAL A 214 1.33 0.17 -16.47
N ASP A 215 1.47 -0.72 -15.52
CA ASP A 215 0.80 -2.01 -15.51
C ASP A 215 -0.12 -2.14 -14.29
N VAL A 216 -1.25 -2.80 -14.51
CA VAL A 216 -2.27 -3.05 -13.48
C VAL A 216 -2.47 -4.55 -13.32
N TRP A 217 -2.47 -4.99 -12.08
CA TRP A 217 -2.43 -6.40 -11.70
C TRP A 217 -3.54 -6.75 -10.72
N LEU A 218 -3.99 -8.01 -10.79
CA LEU A 218 -4.85 -8.64 -9.80
C LEU A 218 -4.28 -9.98 -9.34
N HIS A 219 -4.61 -10.35 -8.12
CA HIS A 219 -4.28 -11.68 -7.59
C HIS A 219 -5.16 -12.78 -8.23
N GLN A 220 -6.43 -12.47 -8.55
CA GLN A 220 -7.32 -13.36 -9.29
C GLN A 220 -8.42 -12.54 -9.99
N LEU A 221 -8.97 -13.07 -11.08
CA LEU A 221 -10.13 -12.47 -11.73
C LEU A 221 -11.41 -12.91 -11.01
N PRO A 222 -12.26 -11.99 -10.57
CA PRO A 222 -13.57 -12.36 -10.04
C PRO A 222 -14.49 -12.85 -11.16
N GLN A 223 -15.35 -13.81 -10.85
CA GLN A 223 -16.33 -14.37 -11.81
C GLN A 223 -17.48 -13.41 -12.15
N ARG A 224 -17.68 -12.39 -11.31
CA ARG A 224 -18.70 -11.35 -11.45
C ARG A 224 -18.12 -10.03 -10.98
N SER A 225 -18.85 -8.94 -11.21
CA SER A 225 -18.47 -7.63 -10.66
C SER A 225 -18.25 -7.73 -9.15
N ALA A 226 -17.07 -7.30 -8.70
CA ALA A 226 -16.66 -7.42 -7.30
C ALA A 226 -15.69 -6.31 -6.91
N ARG A 227 -15.68 -5.99 -5.62
CA ARG A 227 -14.63 -5.18 -5.01
C ARG A 227 -13.32 -5.99 -5.00
N VAL A 228 -12.25 -5.38 -5.50
CA VAL A 228 -10.91 -5.99 -5.57
C VAL A 228 -9.84 -4.99 -5.15
N THR A 229 -8.69 -5.51 -4.71
CA THR A 229 -7.48 -4.70 -4.54
C THR A 229 -6.61 -4.88 -5.78
N TYR A 230 -6.44 -3.81 -6.53
CA TYR A 230 -5.49 -3.72 -7.64
C TYR A 230 -4.10 -3.39 -7.10
N VAL A 231 -3.08 -3.85 -7.80
CA VAL A 231 -1.73 -3.31 -7.67
C VAL A 231 -1.37 -2.64 -8.99
N ILE A 232 -0.86 -1.43 -8.92
CA ILE A 232 -0.41 -0.67 -10.08
C ILE A 232 1.09 -0.47 -9.96
N SER A 233 1.81 -0.72 -11.04
CA SER A 233 3.24 -0.40 -11.15
C SER A 233 3.46 0.65 -12.23
N ALA A 234 4.33 1.63 -11.96
CA ALA A 234 4.69 2.68 -12.90
C ALA A 234 6.21 2.91 -12.91
N SER A 235 6.81 2.92 -14.09
CA SER A 235 8.25 3.11 -14.27
C SER A 235 8.57 3.68 -15.65
N ASN A 236 9.81 4.14 -15.85
CA ASN A 236 10.30 4.55 -17.17
C ASN A 236 11.06 3.42 -17.89
N GLN A 237 11.29 2.31 -17.21
CA GLN A 237 11.87 1.09 -17.78
C GLN A 237 10.88 -0.08 -17.72
N VAL A 238 11.02 -1.02 -18.64
CA VAL A 238 10.17 -2.22 -18.66
C VAL A 238 10.52 -3.10 -17.48
N SER A 239 9.55 -3.35 -16.61
CA SER A 239 9.69 -4.38 -15.57
C SER A 239 9.57 -5.76 -16.18
N GLU A 240 10.35 -6.73 -15.68
CA GLU A 240 10.13 -8.12 -16.03
C GLU A 240 8.73 -8.56 -15.61
N ARG A 241 8.09 -9.40 -16.43
CA ARG A 241 6.75 -9.90 -16.12
C ARG A 241 6.79 -10.85 -14.93
N PRO A 242 5.87 -10.71 -13.95
CA PRO A 242 5.72 -11.69 -12.89
C PRO A 242 5.52 -13.10 -13.48
N GLY A 243 6.21 -14.10 -12.93
CA GLY A 243 6.14 -15.50 -13.40
C GLY A 243 7.34 -15.99 -14.20
N GLN A 244 8.27 -15.12 -14.61
CA GLN A 244 9.48 -15.52 -15.35
C GLN A 244 10.72 -15.77 -14.48
N ALA A 245 10.71 -15.39 -13.21
CA ALA A 245 11.88 -15.55 -12.34
C ALA A 245 11.61 -16.47 -11.16
N ASP A 246 12.24 -17.65 -11.19
CA ASP A 246 12.25 -18.61 -10.06
C ASP A 246 12.94 -18.10 -8.80
N ARG A 247 13.49 -16.88 -8.82
CA ARG A 247 14.33 -16.33 -7.74
C ARG A 247 13.58 -15.65 -6.61
N LEU A 248 12.29 -15.35 -6.76
CA LEU A 248 11.51 -14.61 -5.78
C LEU A 248 10.62 -15.45 -4.88
N HIS A 249 10.63 -16.76 -5.03
CA HIS A 249 9.90 -17.68 -4.16
C HIS A 249 10.35 -17.67 -2.69
N ALA A 250 11.46 -17.01 -2.38
CA ALA A 250 11.97 -16.93 -1.02
C ALA A 250 11.29 -15.85 -0.17
N VAL A 251 10.67 -14.83 -0.79
CA VAL A 251 10.12 -13.66 -0.10
C VAL A 251 8.60 -13.77 0.06
N THR A 252 7.91 -14.31 -0.93
CA THR A 252 6.44 -14.43 -0.88
C THR A 252 6.01 -15.88 -0.68
N ARG A 253 5.26 -16.16 0.36
CA ARG A 253 4.66 -17.46 0.67
C ARG A 253 3.16 -17.31 0.91
N PRO A 254 2.32 -18.18 0.32
CA PRO A 254 2.59 -19.19 -0.70
C PRO A 254 2.87 -18.58 -2.08
N ALA A 255 3.57 -19.32 -2.95
CA ALA A 255 3.74 -18.93 -4.35
C ALA A 255 2.40 -18.70 -5.03
N ARG A 256 2.23 -17.55 -5.68
CA ARG A 256 0.98 -17.14 -6.31
C ARG A 256 1.21 -16.77 -7.77
N SER A 257 0.15 -16.85 -8.56
CA SER A 257 0.13 -16.33 -9.92
C SER A 257 -0.56 -14.97 -9.92
N TRP A 258 -0.03 -14.04 -10.68
CA TRP A 258 -0.57 -12.70 -10.82
C TRP A 258 -1.13 -12.50 -12.22
N ILE A 259 -2.20 -11.74 -12.35
CA ILE A 259 -2.91 -11.51 -13.62
C ILE A 259 -2.78 -10.04 -13.98
N ARG A 260 -2.15 -9.77 -15.12
CA ARG A 260 -2.11 -8.42 -15.67
C ARG A 260 -3.43 -8.10 -16.36
N VAL A 261 -4.02 -7.00 -15.96
CA VAL A 261 -5.34 -6.55 -16.47
C VAL A 261 -5.27 -5.20 -17.20
N THR A 262 -4.07 -4.71 -17.47
CA THR A 262 -3.82 -3.41 -18.12
C THR A 262 -4.60 -3.28 -19.42
N GLU A 263 -4.53 -4.27 -20.29
CA GLU A 263 -5.20 -4.25 -21.60
C GLU A 263 -6.73 -4.29 -21.48
N ALA A 264 -7.24 -5.05 -20.51
CA ALA A 264 -8.68 -5.12 -20.26
C ALA A 264 -9.24 -3.78 -19.78
N LEU A 265 -8.52 -3.11 -18.86
CA LEU A 265 -8.89 -1.78 -18.38
C LEU A 265 -8.73 -0.70 -19.46
N ALA A 266 -7.71 -0.79 -20.32
CA ALA A 266 -7.54 0.11 -21.45
C ALA A 266 -8.68 -0.04 -22.48
N ALA A 267 -9.12 -1.28 -22.74
CA ALA A 267 -10.29 -1.54 -23.61
C ALA A 267 -11.59 -0.99 -23.00
N ALA A 268 -11.81 -1.18 -21.69
CA ALA A 268 -12.94 -0.60 -20.98
C ALA A 268 -12.91 0.94 -21.02
N GLN A 269 -11.72 1.54 -20.89
CA GLN A 269 -11.52 2.98 -20.99
C GLN A 269 -11.85 3.52 -22.40
N ALA A 270 -11.52 2.78 -23.45
CA ALA A 270 -11.86 3.17 -24.83
C ALA A 270 -13.38 3.16 -25.10
N GLN A 271 -14.12 2.28 -24.41
CA GLN A 271 -15.59 2.20 -24.50
C GLN A 271 -16.30 3.25 -23.63
N SER A 272 -15.70 3.65 -22.52
CA SER A 272 -16.22 4.66 -21.59
C SER A 272 -15.12 5.67 -21.26
N PRO A 273 -14.89 6.67 -22.13
CA PRO A 273 -13.74 7.60 -21.99
C PRO A 273 -13.91 8.68 -20.91
N ASP A 274 -14.91 8.59 -20.07
CA ASP A 274 -15.40 9.62 -19.15
C ASP A 274 -14.59 9.80 -17.86
N VAL A 275 -13.49 9.04 -17.67
CA VAL A 275 -12.64 9.23 -16.49
C VAL A 275 -11.54 10.27 -16.74
N PRO A 276 -11.33 11.22 -15.82
CA PRO A 276 -10.36 12.29 -15.98
C PRO A 276 -8.91 11.81 -15.78
N ILE A 277 -7.92 12.60 -16.21
CA ILE A 277 -6.60 12.64 -15.60
C ILE A 277 -6.78 13.41 -14.29
N LEU A 278 -6.31 12.82 -13.18
CA LEU A 278 -6.41 13.44 -11.87
C LEU A 278 -5.33 14.53 -11.74
N THR A 279 -5.72 15.70 -11.31
CA THR A 279 -4.83 16.85 -11.08
C THR A 279 -5.12 17.46 -9.71
N ASP A 280 -4.22 18.30 -9.20
CA ASP A 280 -4.43 18.99 -7.92
C ASP A 280 -5.72 19.82 -7.92
N ASP A 281 -6.12 20.35 -9.08
CA ASP A 281 -7.34 21.11 -9.24
C ASP A 281 -8.60 20.24 -9.44
N ASN A 282 -8.44 18.97 -9.84
CA ASN A 282 -9.56 18.08 -10.14
C ASN A 282 -9.19 16.60 -9.90
N ALA A 283 -9.42 16.13 -8.69
CA ALA A 283 -9.23 14.73 -8.28
C ALA A 283 -10.49 14.23 -7.54
N PRO A 284 -11.60 13.93 -8.23
CA PRO A 284 -12.87 13.54 -7.62
C PRO A 284 -12.86 12.06 -7.19
N VAL A 285 -11.95 11.67 -6.31
CA VAL A 285 -11.70 10.28 -5.89
C VAL A 285 -12.97 9.62 -5.36
N GLU A 286 -13.68 10.29 -4.44
CA GLU A 286 -14.90 9.74 -3.82
C GLU A 286 -16.02 9.50 -4.84
N GLN A 287 -16.13 10.37 -5.87
CA GLN A 287 -17.10 10.18 -6.94
C GLN A 287 -16.73 8.99 -7.83
N LEU A 288 -15.45 8.78 -8.06
CA LEU A 288 -14.96 7.68 -8.89
C LEU A 288 -15.14 6.32 -8.21
N ILE A 289 -15.04 6.24 -6.89
CA ILE A 289 -15.27 5.01 -6.12
C ILE A 289 -16.71 4.84 -5.63
N SER A 290 -17.62 5.75 -5.94
CA SER A 290 -19.02 5.73 -5.44
C SER A 290 -19.75 4.41 -5.71
N THR A 291 -19.38 3.70 -6.78
CA THR A 291 -19.93 2.36 -7.10
C THR A 291 -19.60 1.30 -6.05
N LEU A 292 -18.51 1.45 -5.29
CA LEU A 292 -18.19 0.54 -4.17
C LEU A 292 -19.27 0.54 -3.08
N PHE A 293 -19.98 1.66 -2.92
CA PHE A 293 -20.97 1.87 -1.87
C PHE A 293 -22.41 1.68 -2.34
N THR A 294 -22.68 1.81 -3.65
CA THR A 294 -24.03 1.81 -4.19
C THR A 294 -24.46 0.49 -4.82
N SER A 295 -23.55 -0.38 -5.20
CA SER A 295 -23.84 -1.55 -6.01
C SER A 295 -24.15 -2.83 -5.22
N GLY A 296 -24.26 -2.80 -3.88
CA GLY A 296 -24.50 -4.02 -3.08
C GLY A 296 -23.49 -5.14 -3.37
N ILE A 297 -22.33 -4.81 -3.88
CA ILE A 297 -21.26 -5.72 -4.27
C ILE A 297 -20.56 -6.19 -3.01
N GLY A 298 -20.94 -7.34 -2.55
CA GLY A 298 -20.19 -8.19 -1.64
C GLY A 298 -20.17 -7.76 -0.18
N GLN A 299 -21.21 -8.13 0.56
CA GLN A 299 -21.04 -8.61 1.95
C GLN A 299 -20.64 -10.08 1.92
#